data_ba8d79dc111e5799dc3704fba59fc36a
#
_entry.id   ba8d79dc111e5799dc3704fba59fc36a
#
_cell.length_a   1.000
_cell.length_b   1.000
_cell.length_c   1.000
_cell.angle_alpha   90.00
_cell.angle_beta   90.00
_cell.angle_gamma   90.00
#
_symmetry.space_group_name_H-M   'P 1'
#
loop_
_entity.id
_entity.type
_entity.pdbx_description
1 polymer ?
#
loop_
_entity_poly.entity_id
_entity_poly.type
_entity_poly.pdbx_seq_one_letter_code
_entity_poly.pdbx_strand_id
1 'polypeptide(L)'
;QMCIRDRDGEYQQAIGVLYAIAYTLKMSYKTNYEIEGFFEYVVPPLEGFWWQDNVRGADYGNKDSFNWISVIRLPDFITKKDFEWAIEKATRKKNLDCSEAEFLTIEEGLCVQIMHIGSFDNEPESVATMDAFLEENGYENDINEKRLHHEIYMSDARKVVPEKWETVIRHPIKRKQ
;
A
#
# COMPACT_ATOMS: atom_id res chain seq x y z
N GLN A 1 5.41 -5.80 6.40
CA GLN A 1 4.76 -4.52 6.05
C GLN A 1 4.21 -3.85 7.29
N MET A 2 4.17 -2.55 7.31
CA MET A 2 3.43 -1.78 8.31
C MET A 2 2.23 -1.12 7.65
N CYS A 3 1.10 -1.07 8.34
CA CYS A 3 -0.12 -0.52 7.81
C CYS A 3 -0.86 0.34 8.83
N ILE A 4 -1.76 1.15 8.35
CA ILE A 4 -2.81 1.83 9.12
C ILE A 4 -4.12 1.65 8.37
N ARG A 5 -5.18 1.37 9.12
CA ARG A 5 -6.55 1.22 8.62
C ARG A 5 -7.39 2.36 9.16
N ASP A 6 -8.16 3.00 8.31
CA ASP A 6 -9.12 4.00 8.74
C ASP A 6 -10.43 3.90 7.94
N ARG A 7 -11.53 4.22 8.64
CA ARG A 7 -12.86 4.31 8.05
C ARG A 7 -13.38 5.74 7.94
N ASP A 8 -12.73 6.71 8.62
CA ASP A 8 -13.29 8.04 8.88
C ASP A 8 -12.46 9.24 8.34
N GLY A 9 -11.61 9.05 7.33
CA GLY A 9 -11.08 10.18 6.55
C GLY A 9 -9.74 10.79 7.00
N GLU A 10 -8.96 10.14 7.87
CA GLU A 10 -7.62 10.62 8.27
C GLU A 10 -6.47 10.08 7.38
N TYR A 11 -6.76 9.81 6.11
CA TYR A 11 -5.82 9.21 5.16
C TYR A 11 -4.46 9.91 5.11
N GLN A 12 -4.45 11.25 5.05
CA GLN A 12 -3.20 12.01 4.98
C GLN A 12 -2.37 11.91 6.26
N GLN A 13 -3.03 11.86 7.42
CA GLN A 13 -2.35 11.69 8.70
C GLN A 13 -1.72 10.31 8.80
N ALA A 14 -2.46 9.26 8.40
CA ALA A 14 -1.96 7.89 8.35
C ALA A 14 -0.71 7.75 7.47
N ILE A 15 -0.71 8.34 6.28
CA ILE A 15 0.48 8.40 5.41
C ILE A 15 1.66 9.06 6.12
N GLY A 16 1.42 10.18 6.81
CA GLY A 16 2.45 10.88 7.57
C GLY A 16 3.08 10.01 8.66
N VAL A 17 2.26 9.23 9.39
CA VAL A 17 2.71 8.29 10.41
C VAL A 17 3.54 7.15 9.79
N LEU A 18 3.06 6.53 8.70
CA LEU A 18 3.78 5.46 8.01
C LEU A 18 5.17 5.93 7.55
N TYR A 19 5.26 7.08 6.90
CA TYR A 19 6.56 7.63 6.49
C TYR A 19 7.43 8.00 7.70
N ALA A 20 6.87 8.51 8.80
CA ALA A 20 7.63 8.80 10.01
C ALA A 20 8.31 7.56 10.58
N ILE A 21 7.60 6.43 10.63
CA ILE A 21 8.12 5.14 11.10
C ILE A 21 9.15 4.61 10.10
N ALA A 22 8.83 4.59 8.79
CA ALA A 22 9.72 4.11 7.74
C ALA A 22 11.08 4.83 7.73
N TYR A 23 11.06 6.16 7.81
CA TYR A 23 12.28 6.94 7.87
C TYR A 23 13.01 6.82 9.22
N THR A 24 12.31 6.54 10.32
CA THR A 24 12.97 6.25 11.61
C THR A 24 13.75 4.95 11.51
N LEU A 25 13.19 3.90 10.91
CA LEU A 25 13.88 2.64 10.64
C LEU A 25 15.06 2.85 9.68
N LYS A 26 14.84 3.51 8.55
CA LYS A 26 15.88 3.80 7.56
C LYS A 26 17.06 4.54 8.17
N MET A 27 16.81 5.46 9.07
CA MET A 27 17.85 6.31 9.68
C MET A 27 18.37 5.77 11.01
N SER A 28 18.07 4.52 11.38
CA SER A 28 18.52 3.89 12.63
C SER A 28 20.06 3.92 12.76
N TYR A 29 20.79 3.73 11.67
CA TYR A 29 22.25 3.76 11.62
C TYR A 29 22.88 5.11 12.09
N LYS A 30 22.08 6.18 12.16
CA LYS A 30 22.49 7.47 12.73
C LYS A 30 22.19 7.59 14.22
N THR A 31 21.75 6.53 14.84
CA THR A 31 21.42 6.44 16.27
C THR A 31 22.25 5.35 16.94
N ASN A 32 22.04 5.14 18.23
CA ASN A 32 22.67 4.03 18.98
C ASN A 32 21.85 2.72 18.89
N TYR A 33 20.85 2.67 17.99
CA TYR A 33 20.05 1.46 17.79
C TYR A 33 20.55 0.72 16.54
N GLU A 34 21.04 -0.49 16.74
CA GLU A 34 21.54 -1.35 15.69
C GLU A 34 20.46 -2.35 15.26
N ILE A 35 20.16 -2.37 13.98
CA ILE A 35 19.29 -3.36 13.34
C ILE A 35 20.17 -4.43 12.73
N GLU A 36 19.97 -5.68 13.11
CA GLU A 36 20.74 -6.81 12.58
C GLU A 36 20.51 -6.96 11.07
N GLY A 37 21.60 -7.14 10.32
CA GLY A 37 21.54 -7.28 8.86
C GLY A 37 21.22 -5.98 8.11
N PHE A 38 21.26 -4.83 8.77
CA PHE A 38 20.97 -3.55 8.15
C PHE A 38 21.91 -3.24 6.96
N PHE A 39 21.30 -2.81 5.87
CA PHE A 39 21.98 -2.13 4.76
C PHE A 39 21.19 -0.89 4.35
N GLU A 40 21.86 0.08 3.74
CA GLU A 40 21.17 1.27 3.24
C GLU A 40 20.20 0.93 2.11
N TYR A 41 18.95 1.39 2.23
CA TYR A 41 17.89 1.16 1.26
C TYR A 41 17.10 2.43 0.99
N VAL A 42 16.38 2.46 -0.10
CA VAL A 42 15.38 3.50 -0.37
C VAL A 42 14.07 3.07 0.28
N VAL A 43 13.40 3.97 1.00
CA VAL A 43 12.06 3.68 1.51
C VAL A 43 11.16 3.35 0.33
N PRO A 44 10.54 2.16 0.30
CA PRO A 44 9.64 1.77 -0.77
C PRO A 44 8.46 2.73 -0.94
N PRO A 45 7.81 2.73 -2.09
CA PRO A 45 6.63 3.56 -2.30
C PRO A 45 5.51 3.25 -1.30
N LEU A 46 4.61 4.20 -1.14
CA LEU A 46 3.34 3.97 -0.47
C LEU A 46 2.52 3.01 -1.31
N GLU A 47 1.81 2.12 -0.65
CA GLU A 47 0.89 1.17 -1.27
C GLU A 47 -0.47 1.28 -0.57
N GLY A 48 -1.56 0.96 -1.27
CA GLY A 48 -2.91 0.96 -0.74
C GLY A 48 -3.68 -0.29 -1.13
N PHE A 49 -4.38 -0.89 -0.18
CA PHE A 49 -5.40 -1.89 -0.43
C PHE A 49 -6.76 -1.25 -0.28
N TRP A 50 -7.64 -1.46 -1.26
CA TRP A 50 -8.92 -0.78 -1.35
C TRP A 50 -10.08 -1.76 -1.50
N TRP A 51 -11.21 -1.47 -0.88
CA TRP A 51 -12.45 -2.20 -1.06
C TRP A 51 -13.65 -1.35 -0.69
N GLN A 52 -14.83 -1.80 -1.10
CA GLN A 52 -16.11 -1.25 -0.69
C GLN A 52 -16.98 -2.39 -0.13
N ASP A 53 -17.64 -2.15 0.98
CA ASP A 53 -18.50 -3.16 1.60
C ASP A 53 -19.72 -3.43 0.71
N ASN A 54 -20.03 -4.71 0.48
CA ASN A 54 -21.16 -5.18 -0.35
C ASN A 54 -21.09 -4.81 -1.85
N VAL A 55 -19.94 -4.36 -2.34
CA VAL A 55 -19.72 -4.07 -3.77
C VAL A 55 -18.77 -5.11 -4.34
N ARG A 56 -19.16 -5.77 -5.44
CA ARG A 56 -18.26 -6.63 -6.21
C ARG A 56 -17.55 -5.79 -7.27
N GLY A 57 -16.24 -5.62 -7.12
CA GLY A 57 -15.45 -4.69 -7.93
C GLY A 57 -15.33 -3.32 -7.26
N ALA A 58 -15.40 -2.24 -8.01
CA ALA A 58 -15.32 -0.88 -7.50
C ALA A 58 -16.43 0.00 -8.07
N ASP A 59 -17.18 0.68 -7.21
CA ASP A 59 -18.10 1.75 -7.59
C ASP A 59 -17.38 3.10 -7.48
N TYR A 60 -16.81 3.56 -8.57
CA TYR A 60 -16.11 4.86 -8.66
C TYR A 60 -17.05 6.06 -8.53
N GLY A 61 -18.36 5.87 -8.61
CA GLY A 61 -19.35 6.91 -8.40
C GLY A 61 -19.57 7.26 -6.92
N ASN A 62 -19.15 6.39 -6.01
CA ASN A 62 -19.30 6.56 -4.56
C ASN A 62 -17.93 6.47 -3.85
N LYS A 63 -17.09 7.48 -4.07
CA LYS A 63 -15.71 7.51 -3.56
C LYS A 63 -15.64 7.52 -2.03
N ASP A 64 -16.63 8.06 -1.35
CA ASP A 64 -16.67 8.15 0.12
C ASP A 64 -16.93 6.79 0.80
N SER A 65 -17.34 5.77 0.05
CA SER A 65 -17.61 4.42 0.57
C SER A 65 -16.38 3.49 0.51
N PHE A 66 -15.24 3.96 0.00
CA PHE A 66 -14.03 3.17 -0.01
C PHE A 66 -13.43 3.03 1.39
N ASN A 67 -13.20 1.78 1.77
CA ASN A 67 -12.32 1.43 2.86
C ASN A 67 -10.90 1.23 2.32
N TRP A 68 -9.91 1.45 3.15
CA TRP A 68 -8.52 1.34 2.74
C TRP A 68 -7.59 0.82 3.84
N ILE A 69 -6.48 0.26 3.42
CA ILE A 69 -5.31 -0.03 4.26
C ILE A 69 -4.11 0.55 3.55
N SER A 70 -3.49 1.58 4.12
CA SER A 70 -2.23 2.09 3.60
C SER A 70 -1.06 1.33 4.18
N VAL A 71 -0.09 0.98 3.34
CA VAL A 71 1.09 0.23 3.75
C VAL A 71 2.38 0.81 3.15
N ILE A 72 3.49 0.55 3.83
CA ILE A 72 4.84 0.69 3.26
C ILE A 72 5.55 -0.63 3.51
N ARG A 73 6.07 -1.25 2.46
CA ARG A 73 6.86 -2.45 2.58
C ARG A 73 8.16 -2.15 3.35
N LEU A 74 8.48 -3.00 4.30
CA LEU A 74 9.75 -2.95 5.01
C LEU A 74 10.70 -4.02 4.47
N PRO A 75 12.04 -3.76 4.46
CA PRO A 75 13.02 -4.78 4.16
C PRO A 75 12.89 -6.00 5.07
N ASP A 76 13.27 -7.18 4.56
CA ASP A 76 13.07 -8.44 5.25
C ASP A 76 13.88 -8.58 6.56
N PHE A 77 14.94 -7.78 6.72
CA PHE A 77 15.72 -7.74 7.96
C PHE A 77 15.05 -6.95 9.10
N ILE A 78 13.99 -6.18 8.81
CA ILE A 78 13.25 -5.44 9.84
C ILE A 78 12.34 -6.41 10.61
N THR A 79 12.58 -6.51 11.89
CA THR A 79 11.78 -7.33 12.80
C THR A 79 10.67 -6.54 13.47
N LYS A 80 9.72 -7.23 14.11
CA LYS A 80 8.68 -6.59 14.94
C LYS A 80 9.29 -5.74 16.06
N LYS A 81 10.40 -6.17 16.65
CA LYS A 81 11.11 -5.41 17.69
C LYS A 81 11.64 -4.08 17.15
N ASP A 82 12.20 -4.08 15.95
CA ASP A 82 12.68 -2.86 15.31
C ASP A 82 11.55 -1.89 14.99
N PHE A 83 10.41 -2.44 14.57
CA PHE A 83 9.21 -1.67 14.31
C PHE A 83 8.67 -1.01 15.61
N GLU A 84 8.58 -1.75 16.72
CA GLU A 84 8.15 -1.23 18.02
C GLU A 84 9.08 -0.11 18.51
N TRP A 85 10.40 -0.29 18.37
CA TRP A 85 11.37 0.76 18.64
C TRP A 85 11.14 2.01 17.79
N ALA A 86 10.86 1.83 16.51
CA ALA A 86 10.62 2.95 15.59
C ALA A 86 9.34 3.71 15.92
N ILE A 87 8.28 3.03 16.35
CA ILE A 87 7.05 3.64 16.88
C ILE A 87 7.37 4.55 18.06
N GLU A 88 8.02 4.01 19.10
CA GLU A 88 8.40 4.83 20.27
C GLU A 88 9.22 6.06 19.88
N LYS A 89 10.19 5.88 18.98
CA LYS A 89 11.07 6.95 18.55
C LYS A 89 10.34 8.00 17.74
N ALA A 90 9.46 7.60 16.81
CA ALA A 90 8.65 8.50 15.98
C ALA A 90 7.67 9.30 16.84
N THR A 91 6.95 8.64 17.76
CA THR A 91 6.02 9.28 18.69
C THR A 91 6.71 10.36 19.53
N ARG A 92 7.85 10.03 20.15
CA ARG A 92 8.58 11.00 20.99
C ARG A 92 9.16 12.16 20.21
N LYS A 93 9.71 11.92 19.02
CA LYS A 93 10.43 12.94 18.23
C LYS A 93 9.50 13.88 17.50
N LYS A 94 8.36 13.40 17.02
CA LYS A 94 7.47 14.14 16.14
C LYS A 94 6.12 14.48 16.77
N ASN A 95 5.88 14.03 18.00
CA ASN A 95 4.60 14.14 18.70
C ASN A 95 3.43 13.62 17.84
N LEU A 96 3.65 12.47 17.17
CA LEU A 96 2.68 11.80 16.34
C LEU A 96 2.06 10.63 17.11
N ASP A 97 0.76 10.45 16.99
CA ASP A 97 0.11 9.22 17.43
C ASP A 97 0.37 8.12 16.41
N CYS A 98 1.12 7.11 16.81
CA CYS A 98 1.45 5.94 15.99
C CYS A 98 0.73 4.67 16.48
N SER A 99 -0.27 4.79 17.36
CA SER A 99 -0.95 3.65 18.00
C SER A 99 -1.65 2.72 17.02
N GLU A 100 -2.16 3.27 15.91
CA GLU A 100 -2.86 2.52 14.86
C GLU A 100 -1.94 1.82 13.84
N ALA A 101 -0.62 2.03 13.96
CA ALA A 101 0.32 1.39 13.05
C ALA A 101 0.56 -0.07 13.46
N GLU A 102 0.40 -0.98 12.50
CA GLU A 102 0.56 -2.42 12.68
C GLU A 102 1.73 -2.97 11.84
N PHE A 103 2.37 -4.04 12.35
CA PHE A 103 3.37 -4.80 11.62
C PHE A 103 2.75 -6.09 11.08
N LEU A 104 2.57 -6.17 9.76
CA LEU A 104 1.87 -7.26 9.09
C LEU A 104 2.77 -8.01 8.10
N THR A 105 2.43 -9.26 7.87
CA THR A 105 2.86 -10.04 6.71
C THR A 105 1.65 -10.24 5.80
N ILE A 106 1.77 -9.83 4.53
CA ILE A 106 0.71 -9.98 3.53
C ILE A 106 1.22 -10.94 2.46
N GLU A 107 0.44 -11.98 2.19
CA GLU A 107 0.68 -12.94 1.13
C GLU A 107 -0.41 -12.78 0.06
N GLU A 108 -0.04 -12.22 -1.10
CA GLU A 108 -1.00 -11.93 -2.17
C GLU A 108 -1.24 -13.13 -3.10
N GLY A 109 -0.30 -14.08 -3.14
CA GLY A 109 -0.37 -15.23 -4.05
C GLY A 109 -0.27 -14.84 -5.52
N LEU A 110 -0.99 -15.55 -6.39
CA LEU A 110 -0.99 -15.29 -7.82
C LEU A 110 -1.79 -14.02 -8.15
N CYS A 111 -1.14 -13.07 -8.82
CA CYS A 111 -1.74 -11.78 -9.19
C CYS A 111 -1.47 -11.44 -10.65
N VAL A 112 -2.31 -10.60 -11.23
CA VAL A 112 -2.04 -9.82 -12.44
C VAL A 112 -1.77 -8.38 -12.05
N GLN A 113 -0.92 -7.69 -12.79
CA GLN A 113 -0.66 -6.27 -12.55
C GLN A 113 -0.39 -5.51 -13.85
N ILE A 114 -0.70 -4.22 -13.83
CA ILE A 114 -0.44 -3.28 -14.93
C ILE A 114 0.11 -1.97 -14.37
N MET A 115 0.95 -1.29 -15.14
CA MET A 115 1.30 0.10 -14.89
C MET A 115 0.20 1.00 -15.48
N HIS A 116 -0.52 1.69 -14.61
CA HIS A 116 -1.43 2.77 -14.97
C HIS A 116 -0.67 4.09 -15.03
N ILE A 117 -0.83 4.84 -16.13
CA ILE A 117 -0.28 6.19 -16.27
C ILE A 117 -1.45 7.15 -16.50
N GLY A 118 -1.65 8.06 -15.55
CA GLY A 118 -2.75 9.02 -15.58
C GLY A 118 -3.42 9.23 -14.23
N SER A 119 -4.52 9.96 -14.25
CA SER A 119 -5.34 10.19 -13.05
C SER A 119 -6.09 8.91 -12.65
N PHE A 120 -6.40 8.77 -11.37
CA PHE A 120 -7.20 7.65 -10.86
C PHE A 120 -8.57 7.50 -11.53
N ASP A 121 -9.13 8.59 -12.07
CA ASP A 121 -10.41 8.53 -12.81
C ASP A 121 -10.32 7.71 -14.10
N ASN A 122 -9.12 7.49 -14.64
CA ASN A 122 -8.88 6.69 -15.84
C ASN A 122 -8.46 5.24 -15.55
N GLU A 123 -8.35 4.84 -14.29
CA GLU A 123 -8.00 3.46 -13.90
C GLU A 123 -8.92 2.39 -14.50
N PRO A 124 -10.24 2.62 -14.68
CA PRO A 124 -11.12 1.62 -15.29
C PRO A 124 -10.63 1.11 -16.65
N GLU A 125 -9.92 1.92 -17.45
CA GLU A 125 -9.35 1.50 -18.73
C GLU A 125 -8.21 0.48 -18.54
N SER A 126 -7.36 0.71 -17.55
CA SER A 126 -6.28 -0.20 -17.20
C SER A 126 -6.81 -1.50 -16.60
N VAL A 127 -7.84 -1.43 -15.77
CA VAL A 127 -8.51 -2.61 -15.21
C VAL A 127 -9.15 -3.43 -16.33
N ALA A 128 -9.85 -2.80 -17.28
CA ALA A 128 -10.43 -3.50 -18.43
C ALA A 128 -9.36 -4.23 -19.28
N THR A 129 -8.16 -3.65 -19.41
CA THR A 129 -7.03 -4.30 -20.10
C THR A 129 -6.57 -5.56 -19.33
N MET A 130 -6.49 -5.51 -18.01
CA MET A 130 -6.19 -6.69 -17.21
C MET A 130 -7.26 -7.76 -17.33
N ASP A 131 -8.54 -7.39 -17.29
CA ASP A 131 -9.66 -8.32 -17.40
C ASP A 131 -9.68 -9.04 -18.76
N ALA A 132 -9.41 -8.31 -19.85
CA ALA A 132 -9.25 -8.92 -21.19
C ALA A 132 -8.11 -9.94 -21.21
N PHE A 133 -6.95 -9.59 -20.64
CA PHE A 133 -5.82 -10.51 -20.52
C PHE A 133 -6.19 -11.78 -19.73
N LEU A 134 -6.92 -11.63 -18.63
CA LEU A 134 -7.35 -12.77 -17.81
C LEU A 134 -8.24 -13.72 -18.63
N GLU A 135 -9.20 -13.17 -19.37
CA GLU A 135 -10.12 -13.95 -20.18
C GLU A 135 -9.40 -14.76 -21.25
N GLU A 136 -8.49 -14.12 -21.98
CA GLU A 136 -7.69 -14.76 -23.03
C GLU A 136 -6.76 -15.87 -22.51
N ASN A 137 -6.31 -15.78 -21.25
CA ASN A 137 -5.32 -16.70 -20.67
C ASN A 137 -5.91 -17.72 -19.68
N GLY A 138 -7.23 -17.80 -19.56
CA GLY A 138 -7.91 -18.80 -18.73
C GLY A 138 -7.81 -18.51 -17.22
N TYR A 139 -7.72 -17.26 -16.87
CA TYR A 139 -7.78 -16.79 -15.49
C TYR A 139 -9.06 -15.98 -15.22
N GLU A 140 -9.37 -15.81 -13.95
CA GLU A 140 -10.43 -14.94 -13.49
C GLU A 140 -9.98 -14.12 -12.28
N ASN A 141 -10.61 -12.98 -12.09
CA ASN A 141 -10.38 -12.12 -10.94
C ASN A 141 -10.81 -12.84 -9.64
N ASP A 142 -9.96 -12.77 -8.62
CA ASP A 142 -10.18 -13.40 -7.31
C ASP A 142 -10.15 -12.38 -6.16
N ILE A 143 -10.54 -11.12 -6.44
CA ILE A 143 -10.74 -10.10 -5.40
C ILE A 143 -11.85 -10.56 -4.47
N ASN A 144 -11.55 -10.59 -3.17
CA ASN A 144 -12.45 -10.99 -2.11
C ASN A 144 -12.02 -10.36 -0.78
N GLU A 145 -12.71 -10.64 0.32
CA GLU A 145 -12.43 -10.06 1.65
C GLU A 145 -11.00 -10.30 2.18
N LYS A 146 -10.28 -11.28 1.64
CA LYS A 146 -8.90 -11.62 2.05
C LYS A 146 -7.85 -11.19 1.03
N ARG A 147 -8.24 -10.98 -0.21
CA ARG A 147 -7.39 -10.65 -1.34
C ARG A 147 -7.96 -9.43 -2.03
N LEU A 148 -7.44 -8.26 -1.69
CA LEU A 148 -8.00 -6.96 -2.06
C LEU A 148 -7.41 -6.42 -3.36
N HIS A 149 -8.06 -5.42 -3.95
CA HIS A 149 -7.47 -4.55 -4.94
C HIS A 149 -6.27 -3.82 -4.32
N HIS A 150 -5.13 -3.83 -5.00
CA HIS A 150 -3.88 -3.30 -4.50
C HIS A 150 -3.29 -2.29 -5.47
N GLU A 151 -2.91 -1.14 -4.96
CA GLU A 151 -2.25 -0.05 -5.69
C GLU A 151 -0.88 0.24 -5.09
N ILE A 152 0.13 0.47 -5.95
CA ILE A 152 1.49 0.87 -5.56
C ILE A 152 1.78 2.21 -6.23
N TYR A 153 1.95 3.26 -5.45
CA TYR A 153 2.09 4.64 -5.94
C TYR A 153 3.54 4.94 -6.26
N MET A 154 3.91 4.81 -7.54
CA MET A 154 5.29 5.00 -8.02
C MET A 154 5.67 6.48 -8.13
N SER A 155 4.70 7.37 -8.28
CA SER A 155 4.90 8.81 -8.33
C SER A 155 4.32 9.51 -7.09
N ASP A 156 4.95 10.64 -6.70
CA ASP A 156 4.41 11.51 -5.66
C ASP A 156 3.39 12.48 -6.27
N ALA A 157 2.10 12.22 -6.03
CA ALA A 157 0.99 13.02 -6.55
C ALA A 157 1.06 14.51 -6.19
N ARG A 158 1.87 14.89 -5.18
CA ARG A 158 2.09 16.30 -4.80
C ARG A 158 3.10 17.01 -5.68
N LYS A 159 3.90 16.26 -6.45
CA LYS A 159 5.02 16.77 -7.27
C LYS A 159 4.82 16.60 -8.76
N VAL A 160 3.95 15.68 -9.13
CA VAL A 160 3.72 15.27 -10.52
C VAL A 160 2.29 15.63 -10.89
N VAL A 161 2.08 16.14 -12.11
CA VAL A 161 0.73 16.43 -12.64
C VAL A 161 -0.05 15.13 -12.87
N PRO A 162 -1.39 15.15 -12.70
CA PRO A 162 -2.21 13.92 -12.74
C PRO A 162 -2.02 13.05 -14.00
N GLU A 163 -1.79 13.67 -15.15
CA GLU A 163 -1.60 12.97 -16.42
C GLU A 163 -0.31 12.12 -16.48
N LYS A 164 0.59 12.32 -15.52
CA LYS A 164 1.88 11.62 -15.39
C LYS A 164 1.99 10.80 -14.11
N TRP A 165 0.90 10.62 -13.38
CA TRP A 165 0.95 9.72 -12.23
C TRP A 165 1.17 8.29 -12.71
N GLU A 166 2.02 7.59 -12.00
CA GLU A 166 2.35 6.19 -12.23
C GLU A 166 1.89 5.37 -11.03
N THR A 167 0.97 4.44 -11.28
CA THR A 167 0.43 3.55 -10.26
C THR A 167 0.46 2.13 -10.78
N VAL A 168 1.07 1.21 -10.05
CA VAL A 168 0.90 -0.22 -10.34
C VAL A 168 -0.43 -0.65 -9.74
N ILE A 169 -1.36 -1.08 -10.58
CA ILE A 169 -2.62 -1.71 -10.17
C ILE A 169 -2.39 -3.21 -10.18
N ARG A 170 -2.73 -3.90 -9.07
CA ARG A 170 -2.54 -5.33 -8.89
C ARG A 170 -3.83 -5.97 -8.40
N HIS A 171 -4.26 -7.02 -9.09
CA HIS A 171 -5.42 -7.81 -8.71
C HIS A 171 -5.02 -9.27 -8.46
N PRO A 172 -5.52 -9.88 -7.37
CA PRO A 172 -5.41 -11.31 -7.18
C PRO A 172 -6.23 -12.05 -8.21
N ILE A 173 -5.68 -13.17 -8.68
CA ILE A 173 -6.32 -13.99 -9.71
C ILE A 173 -6.26 -15.48 -9.36
N LYS A 174 -7.11 -16.26 -10.02
CA LYS A 174 -7.08 -17.73 -10.00
C LYS A 174 -7.36 -18.30 -11.40
N ARG A 175 -7.03 -19.55 -11.61
CA ARG A 175 -7.38 -20.25 -12.86
C ARG A 175 -8.88 -20.47 -12.94
N LYS A 176 -9.46 -20.26 -14.12
CA LYS A 176 -10.84 -20.71 -14.40
C LYS A 176 -10.91 -22.23 -14.25
N GLN A 177 -11.96 -22.72 -13.60
CA GLN A 177 -12.24 -24.15 -13.46
C GLN A 177 -12.90 -24.69 -14.74
#